data_85ab3e491a34a926babad842e967b46f
#
_entry.id   85ab3e491a34a926babad842e967b46f
#
_cell.length_a   1.000
_cell.length_b   1.000
_cell.length_c   1.000
_cell.angle_alpha   90.00
_cell.angle_beta   90.00
_cell.angle_gamma   90.00
#
_symmetry.space_group_name_H-M   'P 1'
#
loop_
_entity.id
_entity.type
_entity.pdbx_description
1 polymer ?
#
loop_
_entity_poly.entity_id
_entity_poly.type
_entity_poly.pdbx_seq_one_letter_code
_entity_poly.pdbx_strand_id
1 'polypeptide(L)'
;MIATRLRLRDFRSYASADVALGAGLTVVHGANGAGKTNLIEGLYFGCTGRSCRTSNEREVVRFGADAARVEVDLRDDEGRSHALAVGFAPGEAKRLHADGAPVERLVDVQTRPLVVVFLPDRLELVKGAPALRRSHVDQVVAATWPARAATR
;
A
#
# COMPACT_ATOMS: atom_id res chain seq x y z
N MET A 1 -9.09 11.63 5.44
CA MET A 1 -9.03 10.13 5.49
C MET A 1 -7.73 9.70 6.14
N ILE A 2 -7.77 8.87 7.20
CA ILE A 2 -6.61 8.34 7.94
C ILE A 2 -6.70 6.82 8.07
N ALA A 3 -5.54 6.13 8.06
CA ALA A 3 -5.47 4.72 8.40
C ALA A 3 -5.48 4.56 9.93
N THR A 4 -6.32 3.67 10.45
CA THR A 4 -6.50 3.44 11.89
C THR A 4 -5.99 2.07 12.34
N ARG A 5 -5.90 1.09 11.43
CA ARG A 5 -5.40 -0.25 11.72
C ARG A 5 -4.83 -0.89 10.47
N LEU A 6 -3.77 -1.67 10.65
CA LEU A 6 -3.16 -2.48 9.61
C LEU A 6 -3.10 -3.94 10.06
N ARG A 7 -3.65 -4.85 9.27
CA ARG A 7 -3.52 -6.29 9.47
C ARG A 7 -2.76 -6.92 8.31
N LEU A 8 -1.76 -7.71 8.64
CA LEU A 8 -0.94 -8.47 7.70
C LEU A 8 -1.11 -9.95 7.96
N ARG A 9 -1.20 -10.74 6.91
CA ARG A 9 -1.12 -12.20 6.96
C ARG A 9 -0.21 -12.68 5.85
N ASP A 10 0.81 -13.45 6.23
CA ASP A 10 1.82 -14.03 5.34
C ASP A 10 2.44 -13.01 4.37
N PHE A 11 2.72 -11.80 4.89
CA PHE A 11 3.25 -10.69 4.14
C PHE A 11 4.72 -10.45 4.51
N ARG A 12 5.65 -10.58 3.55
CA ARG A 12 7.10 -10.41 3.74
C ARG A 12 7.62 -11.27 4.91
N SER A 13 8.09 -10.65 5.98
CA SER A 13 8.58 -11.31 7.19
C SER A 13 7.47 -11.62 8.21
N TYR A 14 6.25 -11.15 7.98
CA TYR A 14 5.14 -11.32 8.93
C TYR A 14 4.30 -12.55 8.59
N ALA A 15 4.25 -13.52 9.49
CA ALA A 15 3.22 -14.56 9.45
C ALA A 15 1.85 -13.94 9.78
N SER A 16 1.82 -13.10 10.81
CA SER A 16 0.65 -12.31 11.19
C SER A 16 1.12 -11.04 11.89
N ALA A 17 0.43 -9.93 11.63
CA ALA A 17 0.56 -8.71 12.41
C ALA A 17 -0.79 -7.98 12.47
N ASP A 18 -1.07 -7.33 13.58
CA ASP A 18 -2.24 -6.52 13.81
C ASP A 18 -1.81 -5.28 14.58
N VAL A 19 -1.83 -4.12 13.90
CA VAL A 19 -1.24 -2.88 14.38
C VAL A 19 -2.27 -1.76 14.34
N ALA A 20 -2.58 -1.20 15.52
CA ALA A 20 -3.35 0.03 15.62
C ALA A 20 -2.46 1.22 15.22
N LEU A 21 -3.00 2.12 14.42
CA LEU A 21 -2.33 3.32 13.95
C LEU A 21 -2.99 4.56 14.59
N GLY A 22 -2.16 5.49 15.05
CA GLY A 22 -2.64 6.75 15.62
C GLY A 22 -3.17 7.70 14.54
N ALA A 23 -4.04 8.63 14.95
CA ALA A 23 -4.59 9.66 14.05
C ALA A 23 -3.54 10.67 13.55
N GLY A 24 -2.40 10.76 14.21
CA GLY A 24 -1.30 11.65 13.85
C GLY A 24 -0.04 10.88 13.50
N LEU A 25 1.06 11.17 14.18
CA LEU A 25 2.34 10.52 13.99
C LEU A 25 2.34 9.13 14.64
N THR A 26 2.65 8.11 13.85
CA THR A 26 2.96 6.75 14.35
C THR A 26 4.44 6.46 14.08
N VAL A 27 5.18 6.15 15.13
CA VAL A 27 6.61 5.82 15.04
C VAL A 27 6.80 4.31 15.14
N VAL A 28 7.44 3.72 14.12
CA VAL A 28 7.81 2.31 14.10
C VAL A 28 9.30 2.18 14.39
N HIS A 29 9.65 1.60 15.53
CA HIS A 29 11.04 1.44 15.96
C HIS A 29 11.40 -0.04 16.22
N GLY A 30 12.68 -0.34 16.30
CA GLY A 30 13.21 -1.69 16.54
C GLY A 30 14.54 -1.91 15.86
N ALA A 31 15.16 -3.07 16.08
CA ALA A 31 16.44 -3.46 15.50
C ALA A 31 16.40 -3.51 13.97
N ASN A 32 17.57 -3.45 13.33
CA ASN A 32 17.66 -3.67 11.89
C ASN A 32 17.26 -5.10 11.58
N GLY A 33 16.48 -5.28 10.48
CA GLY A 33 15.92 -6.59 10.13
C GLY A 33 14.59 -6.93 10.82
N ALA A 34 14.12 -6.17 11.81
CA ALA A 34 12.88 -6.45 12.56
C ALA A 34 11.58 -6.33 11.71
N GLY A 35 11.69 -5.93 10.44
CA GLY A 35 10.53 -5.85 9.56
C GLY A 35 9.87 -4.46 9.46
N LYS A 36 10.43 -3.40 10.05
CA LYS A 36 9.84 -2.05 10.02
C LYS A 36 9.44 -1.58 8.63
N THR A 37 10.33 -1.73 7.66
CA THR A 37 10.07 -1.38 6.26
C THR A 37 8.99 -2.26 5.63
N ASN A 38 8.92 -3.54 6.02
CA ASN A 38 7.87 -4.45 5.55
C ASN A 38 6.47 -4.04 6.09
N LEU A 39 6.41 -3.48 7.30
CA LEU A 39 5.16 -2.95 7.85
C LEU A 39 4.67 -1.73 7.04
N ILE A 40 5.57 -0.78 6.76
CA ILE A 40 5.26 0.41 5.94
C ILE A 40 4.87 -0.01 4.51
N GLU A 41 5.59 -0.97 3.93
CA GLU A 41 5.25 -1.54 2.61
C GLU A 41 3.87 -2.20 2.64
N GLY A 42 3.51 -2.92 3.72
CA GLY A 42 2.20 -3.52 3.91
C GLY A 42 1.08 -2.49 3.92
N LEU A 43 1.25 -1.37 4.62
CA LEU A 43 0.28 -0.27 4.60
C LEU A 43 0.12 0.31 3.19
N TYR A 44 1.23 0.58 2.50
CA TYR A 44 1.19 1.05 1.11
C TYR A 44 0.51 0.04 0.18
N PHE A 45 0.84 -1.25 0.32
CA PHE A 45 0.25 -2.33 -0.49
C PHE A 45 -1.26 -2.45 -0.25
N GLY A 46 -1.72 -2.39 1.00
CA GLY A 46 -3.13 -2.43 1.35
C GLY A 46 -3.94 -1.25 0.78
N CYS A 47 -3.32 -0.07 0.67
CA CYS A 47 -3.98 1.13 0.12
C CYS A 47 -3.91 1.24 -1.40
N THR A 48 -2.94 0.59 -2.07
CA THR A 48 -2.68 0.80 -3.50
C THR A 48 -2.75 -0.47 -4.34
N GLY A 49 -2.69 -1.63 -3.71
CA GLY A 49 -2.58 -2.93 -4.38
C GLY A 49 -1.20 -3.18 -5.02
N ARG A 50 -0.19 -2.35 -4.72
CA ARG A 50 1.15 -2.44 -5.31
C ARG A 50 2.25 -2.35 -4.24
N SER A 51 3.37 -3.02 -4.47
CA SER A 51 4.56 -2.79 -3.64
C SER A 51 5.23 -1.46 -4.00
N CYS A 52 5.73 -0.74 -2.99
CA CYS A 52 6.57 0.44 -3.18
C CYS A 52 8.06 0.10 -3.37
N ARG A 53 8.46 -1.17 -3.21
CA ARG A 53 9.87 -1.61 -3.20
C ARG A 53 10.23 -2.52 -4.36
N THR A 54 9.29 -3.28 -4.90
CA THR A 54 9.55 -4.25 -5.96
C THR A 54 8.45 -4.26 -7.00
N SER A 55 8.80 -4.49 -8.25
CA SER A 55 7.87 -4.82 -9.33
C SER A 55 7.53 -6.32 -9.35
N ASN A 56 8.34 -7.16 -8.72
CA ASN A 56 8.08 -8.60 -8.57
C ASN A 56 7.21 -8.84 -7.33
N GLU A 57 5.91 -8.85 -7.50
CA GLU A 57 4.96 -8.97 -6.39
C GLU A 57 4.98 -10.33 -5.68
N ARG A 58 5.60 -11.38 -6.27
CA ARG A 58 5.83 -12.64 -5.56
C ARG A 58 6.62 -12.45 -4.27
N GLU A 59 7.47 -11.44 -4.24
CA GLU A 59 8.28 -11.11 -3.06
C GLU A 59 7.49 -10.56 -1.89
N VAL A 60 6.23 -10.13 -2.05
CA VAL A 60 5.41 -9.69 -0.92
C VAL A 60 4.85 -10.87 -0.12
N VAL A 61 4.75 -12.04 -0.72
CA VAL A 61 4.32 -13.26 -0.02
C VAL A 61 5.45 -13.75 0.88
N ARG A 62 5.11 -14.13 2.11
CA ARG A 62 6.08 -14.68 3.06
C ARG A 62 6.69 -15.97 2.53
N PHE A 63 7.98 -16.14 2.73
CA PHE A 63 8.66 -17.38 2.34
C PHE A 63 7.97 -18.61 2.95
N GLY A 64 7.63 -19.58 2.12
CA GLY A 64 6.93 -20.81 2.51
C GLY A 64 5.41 -20.67 2.64
N ALA A 65 4.83 -19.51 2.27
CA ALA A 65 3.38 -19.32 2.20
C ALA A 65 2.91 -19.24 0.74
N ASP A 66 1.65 -19.61 0.51
CA ASP A 66 1.03 -19.64 -0.83
C ASP A 66 0.43 -18.27 -1.22
N ALA A 67 0.01 -17.48 -0.24
CA ALA A 67 -0.65 -16.21 -0.48
C ALA A 67 -0.38 -15.22 0.65
N ALA A 68 -0.50 -13.93 0.35
CA ALA A 68 -0.48 -12.85 1.32
C ALA A 68 -1.85 -12.14 1.36
N ARG A 69 -2.20 -11.62 2.54
CA ARG A 69 -3.37 -10.78 2.72
C ARG A 69 -3.02 -9.55 3.56
N VAL A 70 -3.48 -8.40 3.09
CA VAL A 70 -3.33 -7.13 3.78
C VAL A 70 -4.69 -6.46 3.91
N GLU A 71 -5.02 -6.01 5.10
CA GLU A 71 -6.23 -5.25 5.37
C GLU A 71 -5.87 -3.93 6.05
N VAL A 72 -6.54 -2.86 5.65
CA VAL A 72 -6.36 -1.51 6.20
C VAL A 72 -7.72 -0.96 6.58
N ASP A 73 -7.90 -0.66 7.86
CA ASP A 73 -9.08 0.07 8.33
C ASP A 73 -8.77 1.57 8.26
N LEU A 74 -9.74 2.31 7.78
CA LEU A 74 -9.65 3.74 7.51
C LEU A 74 -10.77 4.48 8.23
N ARG A 75 -10.56 5.76 8.50
CA ARG A 75 -11.60 6.68 8.95
C ARG A 75 -11.57 7.94 8.10
N ASP A 76 -12.74 8.34 7.62
CA ASP A 76 -12.87 9.59 6.87
C ASP A 76 -12.99 10.82 7.81
N ASP A 77 -13.06 12.00 7.21
CA ASP A 77 -13.13 13.27 7.95
C ASP A 77 -14.50 13.48 8.62
N GLU A 78 -15.53 12.69 8.24
CA GLU A 78 -16.86 12.66 8.84
C GLU A 78 -16.96 11.57 9.94
N GLY A 79 -15.85 10.84 10.22
CA GLY A 79 -15.79 9.80 11.24
C GLY A 79 -16.30 8.44 10.81
N ARG A 80 -16.69 8.25 9.54
CA ARG A 80 -17.15 6.94 9.03
C ARG A 80 -15.97 6.00 8.85
N SER A 81 -16.22 4.73 9.12
CA SER A 81 -15.20 3.67 8.97
C SER A 81 -15.29 3.04 7.58
N HIS A 82 -14.12 2.83 6.98
CA HIS A 82 -13.95 2.14 5.71
C HIS A 82 -12.89 1.05 5.85
N ALA A 83 -12.91 0.07 4.97
CA ALA A 83 -11.93 -1.02 4.97
C ALA A 83 -11.47 -1.33 3.55
N LEU A 84 -10.17 -1.45 3.35
CA LEU A 84 -9.56 -1.96 2.15
C LEU A 84 -8.92 -3.31 2.43
N ALA A 85 -9.05 -4.27 1.51
CA ALA A 85 -8.38 -5.55 1.62
C ALA A 85 -7.76 -5.96 0.27
N VAL A 86 -6.52 -6.44 0.34
CA VAL A 86 -5.77 -6.96 -0.79
C VAL A 86 -5.34 -8.38 -0.49
N GLY A 87 -5.82 -9.35 -1.26
CA GLY A 87 -5.33 -10.72 -1.30
C GLY A 87 -4.48 -10.93 -2.54
N PHE A 88 -3.34 -11.58 -2.39
CA PHE A 88 -2.44 -11.90 -3.50
C PHE A 88 -1.87 -13.32 -3.36
N ALA A 89 -2.05 -14.13 -4.40
CA ALA A 89 -1.38 -15.41 -4.57
C ALA A 89 -0.60 -15.37 -5.91
N PRO A 90 0.66 -15.83 -5.94
CA PRO A 90 1.45 -15.87 -7.17
C PRO A 90 0.77 -16.71 -8.25
N GLY A 91 0.59 -16.10 -9.44
CA GLY A 91 -0.09 -16.76 -10.57
C GLY A 91 -1.60 -16.52 -10.63
N GLU A 92 -2.19 -15.90 -9.62
CA GLU A 92 -3.61 -15.51 -9.62
C GLU A 92 -3.78 -13.98 -9.77
N ALA A 93 -4.97 -13.58 -10.20
CA ALA A 93 -5.38 -12.18 -10.14
C ALA A 93 -5.54 -11.73 -8.68
N LYS A 94 -5.14 -10.50 -8.37
CA LYS A 94 -5.35 -9.94 -7.04
C LYS A 94 -6.83 -9.85 -6.71
N ARG A 95 -7.15 -10.17 -5.46
CA ARG A 95 -8.48 -10.00 -4.90
C ARG A 95 -8.52 -8.68 -4.14
N LEU A 96 -9.19 -7.69 -4.70
CA LEU A 96 -9.29 -6.36 -4.13
C LEU A 96 -10.71 -6.14 -3.59
N HIS A 97 -10.80 -5.64 -2.38
CA HIS A 97 -12.09 -5.31 -1.76
C HIS A 97 -12.04 -3.91 -1.13
N ALA A 98 -13.15 -3.20 -1.23
CA ALA A 98 -13.40 -1.96 -0.54
C ALA A 98 -14.76 -2.05 0.16
N ASP A 99 -14.80 -1.80 1.46
CA ASP A 99 -15.99 -1.90 2.31
C ASP A 99 -16.73 -3.24 2.15
N GLY A 100 -15.96 -4.33 2.01
CA GLY A 100 -16.47 -5.70 1.83
C GLY A 100 -16.88 -6.05 0.40
N ALA A 101 -17.02 -5.09 -0.51
CA ALA A 101 -17.36 -5.33 -1.91
C ALA A 101 -16.11 -5.57 -2.77
N PRO A 102 -16.12 -6.51 -3.73
CA PRO A 102 -15.03 -6.69 -4.67
C PRO A 102 -14.92 -5.48 -5.60
N VAL A 103 -13.68 -5.08 -5.90
CA VAL A 103 -13.38 -3.97 -6.81
C VAL A 103 -12.32 -4.40 -7.82
N GLU A 104 -12.36 -3.87 -9.04
CA GLU A 104 -11.36 -4.18 -10.05
C GLU A 104 -10.04 -3.43 -9.78
N ARG A 105 -10.11 -2.20 -9.30
CA ARG A 105 -8.96 -1.34 -9.06
C ARG A 105 -9.19 -0.48 -7.82
N LEU A 106 -8.25 -0.51 -6.88
CA LEU A 106 -8.32 0.37 -5.70
C LEU A 106 -8.23 1.86 -6.05
N VAL A 107 -7.60 2.20 -7.17
CA VAL A 107 -7.47 3.61 -7.61
C VAL A 107 -8.81 4.25 -7.90
N ASP A 108 -9.84 3.49 -8.25
CA ASP A 108 -11.18 3.98 -8.58
C ASP A 108 -12.07 4.12 -7.33
N VAL A 109 -11.60 3.64 -6.18
CA VAL A 109 -12.33 3.72 -4.91
C VAL A 109 -12.22 5.12 -4.32
N GLN A 110 -13.34 5.82 -4.18
CA GLN A 110 -13.38 7.19 -3.65
C GLN A 110 -12.92 7.29 -2.19
N THR A 111 -13.18 6.26 -1.40
CA THR A 111 -12.78 6.16 0.01
C THR A 111 -11.33 5.68 0.21
N ARG A 112 -10.51 5.65 -0.86
CA ARG A 112 -9.11 5.31 -0.77
C ARG A 112 -8.28 6.50 -0.29
N PRO A 113 -7.39 6.33 0.70
CA PRO A 113 -6.50 7.39 1.13
C PRO A 113 -5.45 7.70 0.05
N LEU A 114 -5.08 8.96 -0.06
CA LEU A 114 -3.86 9.33 -0.79
C LEU A 114 -2.65 8.93 0.05
N VAL A 115 -1.84 8.01 -0.45
CA VAL A 115 -0.65 7.51 0.25
C VAL A 115 0.60 7.88 -0.52
N VAL A 116 1.52 8.53 0.16
CA VAL A 116 2.86 8.84 -0.36
C VAL A 116 3.88 8.12 0.52
N VAL A 117 4.81 7.40 -0.11
CA VAL A 117 5.91 6.73 0.58
C VAL A 117 7.22 7.40 0.20
N PHE A 118 7.97 7.81 1.23
CA PHE A 118 9.34 8.28 1.07
C PHE A 118 10.31 7.15 1.49
N LEU A 119 11.11 6.67 0.54
CA LEU A 119 12.11 5.64 0.77
C LEU A 119 13.52 6.22 0.54
N PRO A 120 14.51 5.84 1.37
CA PRO A 120 15.90 6.29 1.19
C PRO A 120 16.47 6.01 -0.20
N ASP A 121 16.09 4.88 -0.80
CA ASP A 121 16.57 4.44 -2.12
C ASP A 121 16.02 5.30 -3.28
N ARG A 122 15.06 6.18 -3.03
CA ARG A 122 14.51 7.10 -4.05
C ARG A 122 15.33 8.39 -4.24
N LEU A 123 16.56 8.43 -3.77
CA LEU A 123 17.53 9.44 -4.17
C LEU A 123 17.71 9.53 -5.69
N GLU A 124 17.38 8.48 -6.44
CA GLU A 124 17.30 8.47 -7.90
C GLU A 124 16.28 9.47 -8.47
N LEU A 125 15.26 9.88 -7.73
CA LEU A 125 14.37 10.96 -8.15
C LEU A 125 15.10 12.29 -8.30
N VAL A 126 16.14 12.51 -7.49
CA VAL A 126 16.95 13.75 -7.52
C VAL A 126 18.14 13.59 -8.46
N LYS A 127 18.86 12.44 -8.40
CA LYS A 127 20.10 12.19 -9.10
C LYS A 127 19.94 11.40 -10.40
N GLY A 128 18.80 10.74 -10.61
CA GLY A 128 18.54 9.85 -11.74
C GLY A 128 18.04 10.54 -13.01
N ALA A 129 17.71 9.72 -14.00
CA ALA A 129 17.27 10.19 -15.32
C ALA A 129 15.95 11.01 -15.24
N PRO A 130 15.76 12.00 -16.12
CA PRO A 130 14.54 12.81 -16.18
C PRO A 130 13.24 12.00 -16.32
N ALA A 131 13.31 10.81 -16.92
CA ALA A 131 12.17 9.90 -17.06
C ALA A 131 11.60 9.46 -15.70
N LEU A 132 12.45 9.22 -14.68
CA LEU A 132 12.01 8.85 -13.33
C LEU A 132 11.22 9.98 -12.67
N ARG A 133 11.66 11.23 -12.84
CA ARG A 133 10.95 12.41 -12.31
C ARG A 133 9.59 12.59 -12.97
N ARG A 134 9.52 12.43 -14.31
CA ARG A 134 8.25 12.50 -15.05
C ARG A 134 7.28 11.41 -14.57
N SER A 135 7.75 10.17 -14.48
CA SER A 135 6.93 9.05 -13.98
C SER A 135 6.42 9.28 -12.56
N HIS A 136 7.24 9.88 -11.68
CA HIS A 136 6.81 10.23 -10.33
C HIS A 136 5.71 11.31 -10.33
N VAL A 137 5.89 12.37 -11.12
CA VAL A 137 4.87 13.43 -11.26
C VAL A 137 3.58 12.86 -11.84
N ASP A 138 3.67 12.00 -12.87
CA ASP A 138 2.50 11.33 -13.45
C ASP A 138 1.76 10.48 -12.41
N GLN A 139 2.48 9.78 -11.52
CA GLN A 139 1.89 9.01 -10.42
C GLN A 139 1.16 9.91 -9.41
N VAL A 140 1.76 11.06 -9.05
CA VAL A 140 1.13 12.03 -8.14
C VAL A 140 -0.12 12.62 -8.77
N VAL A 141 -0.06 13.01 -10.04
CA VAL A 141 -1.22 13.54 -10.78
C VAL A 141 -2.33 12.51 -10.87
N ALA A 142 -2.00 11.26 -11.22
CA ALA A 142 -2.98 10.16 -11.27
C ALA A 142 -3.62 9.86 -9.92
N ALA A 143 -2.85 9.98 -8.83
CA ALA A 143 -3.36 9.78 -7.48
C ALA A 143 -4.27 10.92 -7.01
N THR A 144 -3.98 12.16 -7.43
CA THR A 144 -4.73 13.37 -7.02
C THR A 144 -5.96 13.59 -7.91
N TRP A 145 -5.84 13.30 -9.21
CA TRP A 145 -6.92 13.48 -10.21
C TRP A 145 -7.08 12.23 -11.08
N PRO A 146 -7.77 11.16 -10.57
CA PRO A 146 -7.92 9.90 -11.29
C PRO A 146 -8.52 10.04 -12.70
N ALA A 147 -9.45 11.00 -12.88
CA ALA A 147 -10.07 11.29 -14.17
C ALA A 147 -9.07 11.72 -15.27
N ARG A 148 -7.92 12.31 -14.90
CA ARG A 148 -6.88 12.70 -15.86
C ARG A 148 -5.90 11.58 -16.20
N ALA A 149 -5.87 10.50 -15.42
CA ALA A 149 -5.03 9.34 -15.69
C ALA A 149 -5.54 8.50 -16.89
N ALA A 150 -6.82 8.62 -17.23
CA ALA A 150 -7.46 7.88 -18.33
C ALA A 150 -7.25 8.51 -19.71
N THR A 151 -6.62 9.69 -19.81
CA THR A 151 -6.50 10.48 -21.05
C THR A 151 -5.15 10.24 -21.80
N ARG A 152 -4.42 9.17 -21.47
CA ARG A 152 -3.17 8.79 -22.18
C ARG A 152 -3.25 7.39 -22.75
#